data_cdfe84f178da81c8f5e88a7c40c35e1c
#
_entry.id   cdfe84f178da81c8f5e88a7c40c35e1c
#
_cell.length_a   1.000
_cell.length_b   1.000
_cell.length_c   1.000
_cell.angle_alpha   90.00
_cell.angle_beta   90.00
_cell.angle_gamma   90.00
#
_symmetry.space_group_name_H-M   'P 1'
#
loop_
_entity.id
_entity.type
_entity.pdbx_description
1 polymer ?
#
loop_
_entity_poly.entity_id
_entity_poly.type
_entity_poly.pdbx_seq_one_letter_code
_entity_poly.pdbx_strand_id
1 'polypeptide(L)'
;MDLNILYKDSSLVVCLKPVGVESEGEGMPRLLTQQLGGSIFCVHRLDQAVGGLMVFARTKQAAAALSAAVARREMEKEYLCVVPGGPEPAQGLMKDLLYRDAAKNKSFVVKRPRRGVREAELAYTLLERGPESSLVRVALHTGRSHQIRVQFASRAMPLLGDLKYGSRERRCTIALWSCRLAFPHPASQKPVAFTALPPVSFPWDGFSCLSGGETLLESE
;
A
#
# COMPACT_ATOMS: atom_id res chain seq x y z
N MET A 1 0.35 16.25 15.97
CA MET A 1 -0.55 15.28 15.33
C MET A 1 -0.25 13.92 15.90
N ASP A 2 -1.18 13.31 16.58
CA ASP A 2 -1.00 11.97 17.13
C ASP A 2 -1.29 10.93 16.04
N LEU A 3 -0.34 10.01 15.85
CA LEU A 3 -0.48 8.92 14.92
C LEU A 3 -1.27 7.79 15.56
N ASN A 4 -2.15 7.15 14.80
CA ASN A 4 -2.86 5.96 15.22
C ASN A 4 -1.91 4.75 15.23
N ILE A 5 -1.55 4.28 16.42
CA ILE A 5 -0.64 3.15 16.64
C ILE A 5 -1.48 1.92 16.96
N LEU A 6 -1.39 0.88 16.12
CA LEU A 6 -2.10 -0.37 16.31
C LEU A 6 -1.32 -1.34 17.21
N TYR A 7 0.01 -1.31 17.10
CA TYR A 7 0.90 -2.18 17.88
C TYR A 7 2.24 -1.52 18.10
N LYS A 8 2.85 -1.75 19.27
CA LYS A 8 4.23 -1.38 19.57
C LYS A 8 4.84 -2.32 20.60
N ASP A 9 6.14 -2.58 20.43
CA ASP A 9 6.99 -3.22 21.44
C ASP A 9 8.40 -2.61 21.42
N SER A 10 9.39 -3.32 21.98
CA SER A 10 10.79 -2.89 21.96
C SER A 10 11.43 -2.92 20.56
N SER A 11 10.91 -3.70 19.63
CA SER A 11 11.50 -4.01 18.32
C SER A 11 10.86 -3.23 17.18
N LEU A 12 9.55 -3.02 17.22
CA LEU A 12 8.79 -2.41 16.10
C LEU A 12 7.61 -1.58 16.57
N VAL A 13 7.05 -0.81 15.64
CA VAL A 13 5.75 -0.14 15.75
C VAL A 13 4.97 -0.32 14.45
N VAL A 14 3.69 -0.66 14.56
CA VAL A 14 2.73 -0.69 13.44
C VAL A 14 1.72 0.43 13.65
N CYS A 15 1.53 1.25 12.64
CA CYS A 15 0.67 2.42 12.71
C CYS A 15 0.00 2.73 11.37
N LEU A 16 -0.99 3.60 11.39
CA LEU A 16 -1.58 4.17 10.19
C LEU A 16 -0.79 5.41 9.75
N LYS A 17 -0.26 5.36 8.53
CA LYS A 17 0.29 6.54 7.89
C LYS A 17 -0.85 7.41 7.37
N PRO A 18 -0.96 8.66 7.77
CA PRO A 18 -1.90 9.59 7.17
C PRO A 18 -1.57 9.88 5.70
N VAL A 19 -2.61 10.18 4.91
CA VAL A 19 -2.44 10.74 3.56
C VAL A 19 -1.72 12.08 3.66
N GLY A 20 -0.80 12.36 2.74
CA GLY A 20 -0.03 13.59 2.69
C GLY A 20 1.29 13.57 3.47
N VAL A 21 1.48 12.59 4.37
CA VAL A 21 2.72 12.43 5.14
C VAL A 21 3.71 11.54 4.39
N GLU A 22 4.98 11.91 4.37
CA GLU A 22 6.05 11.08 3.78
C GLU A 22 6.36 9.88 4.66
N SER A 23 6.70 8.75 4.02
CA SER A 23 7.04 7.51 4.72
C SER A 23 8.44 7.52 5.36
N GLU A 24 9.31 8.41 4.89
CA GLU A 24 10.74 8.50 5.22
C GLU A 24 11.10 9.91 5.71
N GLY A 25 12.36 10.09 6.09
CA GLY A 25 12.94 11.40 6.44
C GLY A 25 12.17 12.14 7.54
N GLU A 26 11.78 13.37 7.27
CA GLU A 26 11.05 14.26 8.18
C GLU A 26 9.56 13.92 8.31
N GLY A 27 9.07 12.90 7.62
CA GLY A 27 7.68 12.43 7.68
C GLY A 27 7.41 11.50 8.87
N MET A 28 6.99 10.27 8.58
CA MET A 28 6.60 9.29 9.61
C MET A 28 7.67 9.03 10.67
N PRO A 29 8.99 8.86 10.34
CA PRO A 29 9.98 8.60 11.37
C PRO A 29 10.09 9.71 12.41
N ARG A 30 10.05 10.99 11.98
CA ARG A 30 10.07 12.13 12.88
C ARG A 30 8.84 12.18 13.80
N LEU A 31 7.65 12.00 13.23
CA LEU A 31 6.40 12.01 13.99
C LEU A 31 6.35 10.89 15.02
N LEU A 32 6.77 9.67 14.64
CA LEU A 32 6.87 8.54 15.57
C LEU A 32 7.92 8.76 16.64
N THR A 33 9.07 9.36 16.33
CA THR A 33 10.08 9.71 17.30
C THR A 33 9.56 10.73 18.31
N GLN A 34 8.81 11.74 17.86
CA GLN A 34 8.20 12.74 18.75
C GLN A 34 7.15 12.11 19.68
N GLN A 35 6.36 11.14 19.19
CA GLN A 35 5.28 10.52 19.96
C GLN A 35 5.76 9.40 20.89
N LEU A 36 6.78 8.63 20.50
CA LEU A 36 7.21 7.41 21.20
C LEU A 36 8.60 7.49 21.82
N GLY A 37 9.39 8.46 21.42
CA GLY A 37 10.82 8.52 21.72
C GLY A 37 11.63 7.45 20.98
N GLY A 38 12.95 7.54 21.11
CA GLY A 38 13.89 6.57 20.55
C GLY A 38 14.06 6.67 19.03
N SER A 39 14.77 5.70 18.47
CA SER A 39 15.06 5.65 17.03
C SER A 39 13.94 4.93 16.28
N ILE A 40 13.59 5.44 15.09
CA ILE A 40 12.59 4.85 14.18
C ILE A 40 13.26 4.64 12.82
N PHE A 41 13.16 3.42 12.29
CA PHE A 41 13.75 3.01 11.01
C PHE A 41 12.65 2.61 10.04
N CYS A 42 12.60 3.27 8.88
CA CYS A 42 11.69 2.91 7.79
C CYS A 42 12.22 1.68 7.05
N VAL A 43 11.39 0.65 6.86
CA VAL A 43 11.76 -0.61 6.19
C VAL A 43 10.99 -0.83 4.88
N HIS A 44 9.87 -0.15 4.70
CA HIS A 44 9.10 -0.09 3.45
C HIS A 44 8.39 1.24 3.34
N ARG A 45 7.82 1.53 2.17
CA ARG A 45 7.23 2.84 1.88
C ARG A 45 5.84 2.74 1.29
N LEU A 46 5.02 3.73 1.61
CA LEU A 46 3.84 4.12 0.84
C LEU A 46 4.14 5.45 0.12
N ASP A 47 3.49 5.68 -1.00
CA ASP A 47 3.52 7.01 -1.65
C ASP A 47 2.95 8.05 -0.66
N GLN A 48 3.41 9.32 -0.75
CA GLN A 48 2.96 10.39 0.14
C GLN A 48 1.42 10.52 0.15
N ALA A 49 0.80 10.41 -1.03
CA ALA A 49 -0.65 10.52 -1.20
C ALA A 49 -1.44 9.25 -0.82
N VAL A 50 -0.77 8.18 -0.37
CA VAL A 50 -1.39 6.90 0.02
C VAL A 50 -1.38 6.76 1.54
N GLY A 51 -2.50 6.38 2.11
CA GLY A 51 -2.64 6.12 3.54
C GLY A 51 -2.66 4.62 3.88
N GLY A 52 -2.70 4.30 5.18
CA GLY A 52 -2.87 2.93 5.67
C GLY A 52 -1.68 2.40 6.46
N LEU A 53 -1.66 1.08 6.59
CA LEU A 53 -0.74 0.36 7.46
C LEU A 53 0.72 0.51 7.03
N MET A 54 1.56 0.83 8.01
CA MET A 54 3.01 0.76 7.91
C MET A 54 3.62 0.16 9.16
N VAL A 55 4.72 -0.58 8.98
CA VAL A 55 5.59 -1.04 10.07
C VAL A 55 6.92 -0.29 10.02
N PHE A 56 7.42 0.10 11.20
CA PHE A 56 8.72 0.70 11.41
C PHE A 56 9.49 -0.10 12.46
N ALA A 57 10.79 -0.25 12.26
CA ALA A 57 11.63 -0.84 13.29
C ALA A 57 12.06 0.22 14.34
N ARG A 58 12.23 -0.22 15.58
CA ARG A 58 12.71 0.61 16.71
C ARG A 58 14.16 0.34 17.06
N THR A 59 14.76 -0.69 16.48
CA THR A 59 16.19 -1.04 16.65
C THR A 59 16.82 -1.33 15.28
N LYS A 60 18.13 -1.17 15.17
CA LYS A 60 18.87 -1.52 13.94
C LYS A 60 18.76 -3.00 13.59
N GLN A 61 18.74 -3.88 14.61
CA GLN A 61 18.59 -5.31 14.42
C GLN A 61 17.22 -5.65 13.84
N ALA A 62 16.13 -5.08 14.39
CA ALA A 62 14.79 -5.25 13.85
C ALA A 62 14.66 -4.68 12.42
N ALA A 63 15.32 -3.53 12.14
CA ALA A 63 15.33 -2.97 10.79
C ALA A 63 15.99 -3.91 9.77
N ALA A 64 17.12 -4.53 10.13
CA ALA A 64 17.81 -5.51 9.29
C ALA A 64 16.91 -6.75 9.04
N ALA A 65 16.27 -7.28 10.10
CA ALA A 65 15.39 -8.46 10.00
C ALA A 65 14.16 -8.18 9.12
N LEU A 66 13.47 -7.05 9.32
CA LEU A 66 12.31 -6.67 8.50
C LEU A 66 12.71 -6.36 7.06
N SER A 67 13.85 -5.71 6.82
CA SER A 67 14.37 -5.47 5.47
C SER A 67 14.70 -6.79 4.75
N ALA A 68 15.25 -7.76 5.47
CA ALA A 68 15.49 -9.10 4.94
C ALA A 68 14.17 -9.82 4.60
N ALA A 69 13.14 -9.72 5.45
CA ALA A 69 11.81 -10.27 5.17
C ALA A 69 11.18 -9.64 3.92
N VAL A 70 11.32 -8.32 3.73
CA VAL A 70 10.90 -7.64 2.48
C VAL A 70 11.65 -8.19 1.27
N ALA A 71 12.98 -8.36 1.37
CA ALA A 71 13.81 -8.85 0.27
C ALA A 71 13.46 -10.31 -0.11
N ARG A 72 13.14 -11.15 0.88
CA ARG A 72 12.71 -12.54 0.69
C ARG A 72 11.24 -12.70 0.32
N ARG A 73 10.47 -11.59 0.22
CA ARG A 73 9.02 -11.58 -0.05
C ARG A 73 8.19 -12.26 1.04
N GLU A 74 8.68 -12.28 2.26
CA GLU A 74 7.98 -12.79 3.44
C GLU A 74 7.07 -11.74 4.10
N MET A 75 7.11 -10.51 3.61
CA MET A 75 6.19 -9.44 4.02
C MET A 75 5.06 -9.34 3.01
N GLU A 76 3.91 -9.89 3.37
CA GLU A 76 2.68 -9.79 2.60
C GLU A 76 2.08 -8.39 2.77
N LYS A 77 1.60 -7.83 1.66
CA LYS A 77 1.01 -6.49 1.61
C LYS A 77 -0.24 -6.52 0.77
N GLU A 78 -1.37 -6.18 1.40
CA GLU A 78 -2.61 -6.02 0.66
C GLU A 78 -3.10 -4.57 0.73
N TYR A 79 -3.74 -4.19 -0.37
CA TYR A 79 -4.28 -2.86 -0.55
C TYR A 79 -5.73 -2.93 -0.99
N LEU A 80 -6.50 -1.93 -0.61
CA LEU A 80 -7.78 -1.61 -1.23
C LEU A 80 -7.56 -0.45 -2.20
N CYS A 81 -8.16 -0.53 -3.37
CA CYS A 81 -8.20 0.59 -4.30
C CYS A 81 -9.57 0.71 -4.98
N VAL A 82 -9.90 1.92 -5.40
CA VAL A 82 -11.13 2.20 -6.15
C VAL A 82 -10.77 2.60 -7.56
N VAL A 83 -11.39 1.93 -8.54
CA VAL A 83 -11.15 2.14 -9.97
C VAL A 83 -12.46 2.44 -10.69
N PRO A 84 -12.46 3.20 -11.80
CA PRO A 84 -13.65 3.39 -12.62
C PRO A 84 -14.07 2.06 -13.28
N GLY A 85 -15.37 1.82 -13.38
CA GLY A 85 -15.92 0.57 -13.90
C GLY A 85 -15.54 -0.62 -13.03
N GLY A 86 -14.57 -1.40 -13.45
CA GLY A 86 -14.01 -2.54 -12.70
C GLY A 86 -13.26 -3.50 -13.61
N PRO A 87 -12.34 -4.30 -13.06
CA PRO A 87 -11.58 -5.25 -13.85
C PRO A 87 -12.46 -6.40 -14.36
N GLU A 88 -12.15 -6.85 -15.57
CA GLU A 88 -12.64 -8.08 -16.17
C GLU A 88 -11.43 -8.93 -16.59
N PRO A 89 -11.30 -10.18 -16.11
CA PRO A 89 -12.18 -10.88 -15.14
C PRO A 89 -12.13 -10.24 -13.74
N ALA A 90 -13.06 -10.63 -12.86
CA ALA A 90 -13.18 -10.11 -11.50
C ALA A 90 -11.95 -10.41 -10.61
N GLN A 91 -11.13 -11.37 -10.97
CA GLN A 91 -9.86 -11.68 -10.32
C GLN A 91 -8.80 -12.01 -11.35
N GLY A 92 -7.55 -11.74 -11.02
CA GLY A 92 -6.46 -12.02 -11.94
C GLY A 92 -5.10 -11.61 -11.43
N LEU A 93 -4.11 -11.81 -12.30
CA LEU A 93 -2.71 -11.50 -12.07
C LEU A 93 -2.24 -10.46 -13.10
N MET A 94 -1.62 -9.38 -12.64
CA MET A 94 -0.97 -8.40 -13.50
C MET A 94 0.55 -8.57 -13.42
N LYS A 95 1.17 -8.95 -14.55
CA LYS A 95 2.62 -9.03 -14.72
C LYS A 95 3.04 -8.03 -15.78
N ASP A 96 3.91 -7.10 -15.40
CA ASP A 96 4.38 -6.05 -16.29
C ASP A 96 5.87 -5.76 -16.07
N LEU A 97 6.51 -5.16 -17.06
CA LEU A 97 7.83 -4.56 -16.95
C LEU A 97 7.66 -3.07 -16.64
N LEU A 98 8.20 -2.60 -15.52
CA LEU A 98 8.11 -1.21 -15.10
C LEU A 98 9.46 -0.49 -15.23
N TYR A 99 9.42 0.71 -15.81
CA TYR A 99 10.50 1.67 -15.82
C TYR A 99 10.13 2.88 -14.97
N ARG A 100 11.02 3.27 -14.05
CA ARG A 100 10.86 4.48 -13.27
C ARG A 100 11.65 5.63 -13.89
N ASP A 101 10.96 6.68 -14.29
CA ASP A 101 11.55 7.97 -14.64
C ASP A 101 11.68 8.81 -13.35
N ALA A 102 12.91 8.95 -12.85
CA ALA A 102 13.18 9.68 -11.62
C ALA A 102 12.93 11.18 -11.77
N ALA A 103 13.22 11.78 -12.94
CA ALA A 103 13.02 13.20 -13.18
C ALA A 103 11.53 13.58 -13.16
N LYS A 104 10.68 12.71 -13.69
CA LYS A 104 9.21 12.90 -13.69
C LYS A 104 8.55 12.37 -12.42
N ASN A 105 9.31 11.69 -11.55
CA ASN A 105 8.77 10.92 -10.43
C ASN A 105 7.55 10.08 -10.85
N LYS A 106 7.68 9.32 -11.95
CA LYS A 106 6.59 8.55 -12.56
C LYS A 106 7.11 7.21 -13.06
N SER A 107 6.28 6.14 -12.92
CA SER A 107 6.57 4.82 -13.48
C SER A 107 5.75 4.60 -14.75
N PHE A 108 6.28 3.77 -15.65
CA PHE A 108 5.66 3.43 -16.92
C PHE A 108 5.72 1.92 -17.15
N VAL A 109 4.66 1.35 -17.69
CA VAL A 109 4.70 0.00 -18.26
C VAL A 109 5.44 0.07 -19.58
N VAL A 110 6.42 -0.82 -19.78
CA VAL A 110 7.23 -0.91 -21.00
C VAL A 110 7.19 -2.32 -21.56
N LYS A 111 7.37 -2.45 -22.88
CA LYS A 111 7.26 -3.75 -23.56
C LYS A 111 8.57 -4.54 -23.61
N ARG A 112 9.71 -3.89 -23.37
CA ARG A 112 11.03 -4.51 -23.54
C ARG A 112 11.91 -4.31 -22.30
N PRO A 113 12.65 -5.34 -21.88
CA PRO A 113 13.64 -5.19 -20.82
C PRO A 113 14.78 -4.26 -21.29
N ARG A 114 15.25 -3.41 -20.38
CA ARG A 114 16.44 -2.56 -20.55
C ARG A 114 16.96 -2.16 -19.17
N ARG A 115 18.10 -1.50 -19.12
CA ARG A 115 18.65 -0.99 -17.85
C ARG A 115 17.62 -0.13 -17.10
N GLY A 116 17.41 -0.41 -15.82
CA GLY A 116 16.44 0.30 -14.96
C GLY A 116 15.01 -0.22 -15.03
N VAL A 117 14.69 -1.15 -15.94
CA VAL A 117 13.40 -1.85 -15.96
C VAL A 117 13.39 -2.98 -14.95
N ARG A 118 12.27 -3.16 -14.28
CA ARG A 118 12.05 -4.21 -13.27
C ARG A 118 10.71 -4.91 -13.51
N GLU A 119 10.67 -6.19 -13.26
CA GLU A 119 9.41 -6.96 -13.21
C GLU A 119 8.55 -6.51 -12.04
N ALA A 120 7.25 -6.47 -12.28
CA ALA A 120 6.21 -6.11 -11.32
C ALA A 120 5.05 -7.07 -11.43
N GLU A 121 4.65 -7.61 -10.29
CA GLU A 121 3.58 -8.59 -10.19
C GLU A 121 2.67 -8.27 -9.01
N LEU A 122 1.35 -8.30 -9.25
CA LEU A 122 0.30 -8.23 -8.25
C LEU A 122 -0.86 -9.14 -8.64
N ALA A 123 -1.58 -9.66 -7.66
CA ALA A 123 -2.89 -10.27 -7.84
C ALA A 123 -3.97 -9.25 -7.44
N TYR A 124 -5.15 -9.36 -8.06
CA TYR A 124 -6.30 -8.53 -7.71
C TYR A 124 -7.58 -9.34 -7.64
N THR A 125 -8.50 -8.87 -6.82
CA THR A 125 -9.86 -9.40 -6.68
C THR A 125 -10.83 -8.23 -6.58
N LEU A 126 -11.85 -8.20 -7.45
CA LEU A 126 -12.97 -7.29 -7.37
C LEU A 126 -13.83 -7.69 -6.17
N LEU A 127 -13.98 -6.80 -5.20
CA LEU A 127 -14.76 -7.06 -3.98
C LEU A 127 -16.22 -6.61 -4.16
N GLU A 128 -16.42 -5.43 -4.69
CA GLU A 128 -17.76 -4.88 -4.89
C GLU A 128 -17.79 -3.97 -6.11
N ARG A 129 -18.84 -4.11 -6.92
CA ARG A 129 -19.08 -3.27 -8.10
C ARG A 129 -20.17 -2.25 -7.78
N GLY A 130 -19.78 -0.99 -7.75
CA GLY A 130 -20.73 0.13 -7.66
C GLY A 130 -21.20 0.61 -9.04
N PRO A 131 -22.05 1.63 -9.09
CA PRO A 131 -22.61 2.15 -10.36
C PRO A 131 -21.56 2.69 -11.34
N GLU A 132 -20.56 3.40 -10.85
CA GLU A 132 -19.53 4.06 -11.68
C GLU A 132 -18.12 3.59 -11.38
N SER A 133 -17.91 2.98 -10.22
CA SER A 133 -16.59 2.54 -9.77
C SER A 133 -16.68 1.24 -8.98
N SER A 134 -15.56 0.59 -8.81
CA SER A 134 -15.47 -0.70 -8.12
C SER A 134 -14.38 -0.68 -7.07
N LEU A 135 -14.63 -1.38 -5.97
CA LEU A 135 -13.66 -1.68 -4.94
C LEU A 135 -12.87 -2.93 -5.29
N VAL A 136 -11.57 -2.82 -5.28
CA VAL A 136 -10.65 -3.92 -5.64
C VAL A 136 -9.65 -4.13 -4.53
N ARG A 137 -9.46 -5.39 -4.11
CA ARG A 137 -8.36 -5.83 -3.26
C ARG A 137 -7.17 -6.20 -4.13
N VAL A 138 -5.99 -5.80 -3.71
CA VAL A 138 -4.72 -6.04 -4.41
C VAL A 138 -3.73 -6.69 -3.47
N ALA A 139 -3.26 -7.89 -3.78
CA ALA A 139 -2.12 -8.55 -3.13
C ALA A 139 -0.84 -8.21 -3.91
N LEU A 140 0.12 -7.56 -3.25
CA LEU A 140 1.31 -7.01 -3.88
C LEU A 140 2.49 -7.99 -3.77
N HIS A 141 2.83 -8.71 -4.83
CA HIS A 141 3.95 -9.67 -4.85
C HIS A 141 5.31 -8.98 -5.03
N THR A 142 5.35 -7.81 -5.66
CA THR A 142 6.54 -6.96 -5.80
C THR A 142 6.21 -5.52 -5.38
N GLY A 143 7.19 -4.77 -4.89
CA GLY A 143 7.00 -3.39 -4.39
C GLY A 143 7.72 -2.35 -5.25
N ARG A 144 7.32 -2.15 -6.52
CA ARG A 144 7.90 -1.11 -7.38
C ARG A 144 7.22 0.24 -7.14
N SER A 145 7.97 1.31 -7.41
CA SER A 145 7.44 2.68 -7.28
C SER A 145 6.17 2.85 -8.10
N HIS A 146 5.09 3.34 -7.48
CA HIS A 146 3.76 3.54 -8.08
C HIS A 146 3.18 2.27 -8.75
N GLN A 147 3.56 1.07 -8.32
CA GLN A 147 3.25 -0.17 -9.05
C GLN A 147 1.76 -0.35 -9.31
N ILE A 148 0.93 -0.38 -8.28
CA ILE A 148 -0.53 -0.56 -8.40
C ILE A 148 -1.11 0.51 -9.32
N ARG A 149 -0.74 1.76 -9.10
CA ARG A 149 -1.21 2.93 -9.85
C ARG A 149 -0.95 2.81 -11.35
N VAL A 150 0.30 2.49 -11.75
CA VAL A 150 0.67 2.39 -13.16
C VAL A 150 0.11 1.13 -13.84
N GLN A 151 0.02 0.00 -13.13
CA GLN A 151 -0.52 -1.24 -13.70
C GLN A 151 -2.02 -1.12 -13.99
N PHE A 152 -2.80 -0.55 -13.08
CA PHE A 152 -4.22 -0.28 -13.35
C PHE A 152 -4.40 0.80 -14.43
N ALA A 153 -3.66 1.89 -14.36
CA ALA A 153 -3.75 2.96 -15.37
C ALA A 153 -3.39 2.49 -16.78
N SER A 154 -2.42 1.57 -16.93
CA SER A 154 -2.05 0.98 -18.23
C SER A 154 -3.16 0.13 -18.87
N ARG A 155 -4.16 -0.24 -18.06
CA ARG A 155 -5.37 -0.99 -18.47
C ARG A 155 -6.62 -0.10 -18.53
N ALA A 156 -6.41 1.22 -18.71
CA ALA A 156 -7.49 2.23 -18.75
C ALA A 156 -8.34 2.32 -17.48
N MET A 157 -7.83 1.85 -16.35
CA MET A 157 -8.48 1.90 -15.02
C MET A 157 -7.62 2.69 -14.02
N PRO A 158 -7.32 3.99 -14.24
CA PRO A 158 -6.57 4.77 -13.26
C PRO A 158 -7.35 4.83 -11.95
N LEU A 159 -6.66 4.66 -10.82
CA LEU A 159 -7.30 4.75 -9.50
C LEU A 159 -7.99 6.10 -9.34
N LEU A 160 -9.16 6.14 -8.70
CA LEU A 160 -9.85 7.41 -8.44
C LEU A 160 -8.92 8.38 -7.69
N GLY A 161 -8.94 9.65 -8.06
CA GLY A 161 -8.07 10.68 -7.50
C GLY A 161 -6.62 10.66 -7.99
N ASP A 162 -6.18 9.67 -8.77
CA ASP A 162 -4.82 9.61 -9.29
C ASP A 162 -4.64 10.44 -10.57
N LEU A 163 -4.60 11.77 -10.41
CA LEU A 163 -4.43 12.70 -11.53
C LEU A 163 -3.12 12.48 -12.29
N LYS A 164 -2.04 12.01 -11.62
CA LYS A 164 -0.75 11.71 -12.26
C LYS A 164 -0.86 10.58 -13.30
N TYR A 165 -1.76 9.66 -13.10
CA TYR A 165 -1.98 8.50 -13.97
C TYR A 165 -3.28 8.56 -14.78
N GLY A 166 -3.96 9.72 -14.81
CA GLY A 166 -5.04 9.99 -15.74
C GLY A 166 -6.45 9.91 -15.17
N SER A 167 -6.61 9.79 -13.86
CA SER A 167 -7.91 9.99 -13.23
C SER A 167 -8.40 11.41 -13.45
N ARG A 168 -9.72 11.58 -13.61
CA ARG A 168 -10.40 12.89 -13.69
C ARG A 168 -11.07 13.26 -12.37
N GLU A 169 -11.16 12.33 -11.43
CA GLU A 169 -11.77 12.56 -10.12
C GLU A 169 -10.89 13.50 -9.28
N ARG A 170 -11.48 14.55 -8.70
CA ARG A 170 -10.80 15.56 -7.89
C ARG A 170 -11.33 15.69 -6.47
N ARG A 171 -12.44 15.00 -6.14
CA ARG A 171 -13.06 15.04 -4.81
C ARG A 171 -12.27 14.26 -3.77
N CYS A 172 -11.38 13.37 -4.19
CA CYS A 172 -10.53 12.61 -3.29
C CYS A 172 -9.05 12.67 -3.73
N THR A 173 -8.16 12.35 -2.81
CA THR A 173 -6.80 11.93 -3.11
C THR A 173 -6.81 10.53 -3.72
N ILE A 174 -5.64 9.97 -4.04
CA ILE A 174 -5.55 8.64 -4.64
C ILE A 174 -6.29 7.62 -3.76
N ALA A 175 -7.32 6.99 -4.30
CA ALA A 175 -8.09 5.94 -3.64
C ALA A 175 -7.27 4.64 -3.61
N LEU A 176 -6.23 4.64 -2.77
CA LEU A 176 -5.35 3.50 -2.51
C LEU A 176 -5.03 3.49 -1.00
N TRP A 177 -5.27 2.36 -0.36
CA TRP A 177 -5.11 2.18 1.08
C TRP A 177 -4.39 0.88 1.39
N SER A 178 -3.31 0.93 2.19
CA SER A 178 -2.65 -0.27 2.71
C SER A 178 -3.51 -0.85 3.82
N CYS A 179 -4.20 -1.94 3.54
CA CYS A 179 -5.22 -2.49 4.43
C CYS A 179 -4.75 -3.71 5.23
N ARG A 180 -3.71 -4.45 4.76
CA ARG A 180 -3.17 -5.60 5.48
C ARG A 180 -1.66 -5.67 5.32
N LEU A 181 -0.97 -5.96 6.45
CA LEU A 181 0.44 -6.31 6.51
C LEU A 181 0.57 -7.59 7.32
N ALA A 182 1.29 -8.60 6.77
CA ALA A 182 1.68 -9.78 7.51
C ALA A 182 3.17 -10.05 7.29
N PHE A 183 3.88 -10.40 8.36
CA PHE A 183 5.33 -10.61 8.33
C PHE A 183 5.82 -11.39 9.55
N PRO A 184 7.00 -12.02 9.49
CA PRO A 184 7.63 -12.60 10.67
C PRO A 184 8.07 -11.50 11.64
N HIS A 185 7.65 -11.58 12.90
CA HIS A 185 8.07 -10.63 13.93
C HIS A 185 9.60 -10.64 14.11
N PRO A 186 10.29 -9.48 14.07
CA PRO A 186 11.76 -9.44 13.97
C PRO A 186 12.50 -10.09 15.14
N ALA A 187 11.91 -10.11 16.34
CA ALA A 187 12.53 -10.72 17.50
C ALA A 187 12.09 -12.18 17.69
N SER A 188 10.80 -12.48 17.63
CA SER A 188 10.28 -13.84 17.93
C SER A 188 10.19 -14.77 16.71
N GLN A 189 10.29 -14.24 15.50
CA GLN A 189 10.11 -14.93 14.22
C GLN A 189 8.71 -15.54 14.04
N LYS A 190 7.78 -15.30 14.95
CA LYS A 190 6.39 -15.73 14.81
C LYS A 190 5.66 -14.87 13.78
N PRO A 191 4.77 -15.44 12.97
CA PRO A 191 3.97 -14.67 12.04
C PRO A 191 3.04 -13.71 12.80
N VAL A 192 2.96 -12.47 12.34
CA VAL A 192 2.03 -11.45 12.83
C VAL A 192 1.33 -10.81 11.64
N ALA A 193 0.06 -10.46 11.82
CA ALA A 193 -0.74 -9.79 10.82
C ALA A 193 -1.52 -8.63 11.43
N PHE A 194 -1.67 -7.56 10.67
CA PHE A 194 -2.41 -6.36 11.05
C PHE A 194 -3.32 -5.96 9.91
N THR A 195 -4.53 -5.54 10.26
CA THR A 195 -5.54 -5.08 9.31
C THR A 195 -6.06 -3.70 9.70
N ALA A 196 -6.42 -2.90 8.71
CA ALA A 196 -7.07 -1.62 8.92
C ALA A 196 -7.87 -1.19 7.69
N LEU A 197 -9.13 -0.86 7.88
CA LEU A 197 -9.98 -0.32 6.82
C LEU A 197 -9.66 1.14 6.54
N PRO A 198 -9.96 1.63 5.31
CA PRO A 198 -9.86 3.04 4.99
C PRO A 198 -10.88 3.86 5.79
N PRO A 199 -10.72 5.20 5.88
CA PRO A 199 -11.67 6.06 6.56
C PRO A 199 -13.04 6.03 5.88
N VAL A 200 -14.11 6.16 6.69
CA VAL A 200 -15.50 6.24 6.19
C VAL A 200 -15.71 7.62 5.56
N SER A 201 -15.31 7.74 4.31
CA SER A 201 -15.43 8.95 3.49
C SER A 201 -15.32 8.60 2.01
N PHE A 202 -15.75 9.53 1.11
CA PHE A 202 -15.61 9.32 -0.33
C PHE A 202 -14.14 9.00 -0.73
N PRO A 203 -13.92 7.99 -1.57
CA PRO A 203 -14.89 7.14 -2.26
C PRO A 203 -15.21 5.83 -1.54
N TRP A 204 -14.71 5.61 -0.33
CA TRP A 204 -14.80 4.35 0.41
C TRP A 204 -16.20 4.09 0.99
N ASP A 205 -16.91 5.15 1.38
CA ASP A 205 -18.28 5.11 1.93
C ASP A 205 -19.35 4.65 0.94
N GLY A 206 -19.00 4.57 -0.34
CA GLY A 206 -19.87 4.04 -1.39
C GLY A 206 -19.91 2.51 -1.49
N PHE A 207 -19.15 1.76 -0.63
CA PHE A 207 -19.06 0.30 -0.70
C PHE A 207 -19.57 -0.34 0.59
N SER A 208 -20.61 -1.16 0.43
CA SER A 208 -21.31 -1.80 1.55
C SER A 208 -20.43 -2.80 2.29
N CYS A 209 -19.56 -3.48 1.57
CA CYS A 209 -18.64 -4.45 2.17
C CYS A 209 -17.63 -3.83 3.14
N LEU A 210 -17.33 -2.55 3.04
CA LEU A 210 -16.48 -1.85 4.02
C LEU A 210 -17.22 -1.48 5.31
N SER A 211 -18.56 -1.48 5.30
CA SER A 211 -19.38 -1.13 6.47
C SER A 211 -19.56 -2.32 7.43
N GLY A 212 -19.25 -3.54 6.99
CA GLY A 212 -19.47 -4.79 7.75
C GLY A 212 -18.33 -5.22 8.68
N GLY A 213 -17.25 -4.43 8.79
CA GLY A 213 -16.12 -4.73 9.68
C GLY A 213 -15.15 -5.82 9.18
N GLU A 214 -14.41 -6.43 10.06
CA GLU A 214 -13.18 -7.20 9.89
C GLU A 214 -13.19 -8.38 8.89
N THR A 215 -14.34 -8.93 8.51
CA THR A 215 -14.48 -10.14 7.70
C THR A 215 -13.88 -10.05 6.27
N LEU A 216 -13.71 -8.85 5.75
CA LEU A 216 -13.17 -8.63 4.39
C LEU A 216 -11.67 -8.91 4.25
N LEU A 217 -10.94 -8.88 5.35
CA LEU A 217 -9.47 -8.97 5.38
C LEU A 217 -8.97 -10.29 5.98
N GLU A 218 -9.88 -11.18 6.41
CA GLU A 218 -9.55 -12.54 6.76
C GLU A 218 -9.40 -13.35 5.47
N SER A 219 -8.17 -13.71 5.13
CA SER A 219 -7.89 -14.67 4.06
C SER A 219 -8.15 -16.07 4.56
N GLU A 220 -8.95 -16.86 3.83
CA GLU A 220 -8.97 -18.33 3.90
C GLU A 220 -7.58 -18.93 3.68
#